data_b52366247caef47a553ec024a98daa98
#
_entry.id   b52366247caef47a553ec024a98daa98
#
_cell.length_a   1.000
_cell.length_b   1.000
_cell.length_c   1.000
_cell.angle_alpha   90.00
_cell.angle_beta   90.00
_cell.angle_gamma   90.00
#
_symmetry.space_group_name_H-M   'P 1'
#
loop_
_entity.id
_entity.type
_entity.pdbx_description
1 polymer ?
#
loop_
_entity_poly.entity_id
_entity_poly.type
_entity_poly.pdbx_seq_one_letter_code
_entity_poly.pdbx_strand_id
1 'polypeptide(L)'
;MSRVVSGRPPRIALAQQGGLVYSDDYLDGWKWGFEKIGCEVREWDITPLHNIPLSRNTIYSARNWGDLPRGFARQILEWKPDLVWVHHGRYGIHISQYIQEAGVPIACYLCDEPYETGETMLYAPRYTHVFTMDHCTIPLHKGMRGNDSVFYLLPGVNTDRFSPGKHQRGYGPDGVFLGNASLVPRPWFFRHLESATNGKASLGIYYWNTVNKQHPGWIGLDKYPALLSSAKIGLNVHRSPSITEDCYKRRVMSGRNARTVLPEGFKFCSKEPKEWGTGFWNDLDLPASHINPRFFETGALGVFQISDSNRSELARLFPDSVVASNPEEFVEKFFYFLDHPEEREERAKQCCDLILSRHTYKHRCAEILLRVGLWESIPESLSSSLGLQGDWTHTQSFQSSPETSSSEPTGHSNSATQPTSRLLTPTSGTTKPNGSQQVRRL
;
A
#
# COMPACT_ATOMS: atom_id res chain seq x y z
N MET A 1 -24.30 -16.51 -3.20
CA MET A 1 -25.18 -17.11 -2.15
C MET A 1 -24.71 -16.59 -0.81
N SER A 2 -25.54 -15.80 -0.13
CA SER A 2 -25.19 -15.26 1.20
C SER A 2 -25.15 -16.41 2.21
N ARG A 3 -24.04 -16.54 2.92
CA ARG A 3 -23.88 -17.51 4.01
C ARG A 3 -24.39 -16.85 5.30
N VAL A 4 -25.69 -16.95 5.58
CA VAL A 4 -26.22 -16.52 6.88
C VAL A 4 -25.69 -17.47 7.95
N VAL A 5 -24.76 -17.00 8.77
CA VAL A 5 -24.34 -17.71 9.99
C VAL A 5 -25.41 -17.47 11.04
N SER A 6 -26.37 -18.39 11.15
CA SER A 6 -27.50 -18.23 12.06
C SER A 6 -27.04 -18.34 13.52
N GLY A 7 -27.27 -17.29 14.30
CA GLY A 7 -27.31 -17.32 15.76
C GLY A 7 -26.01 -17.10 16.53
N ARG A 8 -24.88 -16.85 15.88
CA ARG A 8 -23.61 -16.48 16.54
C ARG A 8 -22.84 -15.39 15.77
N PRO A 9 -21.94 -14.65 16.43
CA PRO A 9 -21.03 -13.75 15.75
C PRO A 9 -20.18 -14.45 14.69
N PRO A 10 -19.84 -13.76 13.57
CA PRO A 10 -18.88 -14.28 12.61
C PRO A 10 -17.51 -14.54 13.23
N ARG A 11 -16.91 -15.67 12.86
CA ARG A 11 -15.56 -16.06 13.30
C ARG A 11 -14.54 -15.72 12.23
N ILE A 12 -13.62 -14.84 12.56
CA ILE A 12 -12.58 -14.36 11.65
C ILE A 12 -11.23 -14.93 12.08
N ALA A 13 -10.66 -15.81 11.27
CA ALA A 13 -9.30 -16.30 11.46
C ALA A 13 -8.31 -15.32 10.82
N LEU A 14 -7.51 -14.63 11.60
CA LEU A 14 -6.42 -13.81 11.12
C LEU A 14 -5.18 -14.67 10.95
N ALA A 15 -4.89 -15.08 9.70
CA ALA A 15 -3.68 -15.84 9.37
C ALA A 15 -2.61 -14.85 8.90
N GLN A 16 -1.65 -14.55 9.75
CA GLN A 16 -0.72 -13.45 9.53
C GLN A 16 0.70 -13.80 9.94
N GLN A 17 1.65 -13.07 9.39
CA GLN A 17 3.05 -13.23 9.75
C GLN A 17 3.37 -12.39 10.98
N GLY A 18 3.73 -13.04 12.08
CA GLY A 18 4.21 -12.37 13.28
C GLY A 18 5.62 -11.78 13.11
N GLY A 19 5.96 -10.79 13.94
CA GLY A 19 7.31 -10.26 14.07
C GLY A 19 7.80 -9.35 12.94
N LEU A 20 6.95 -8.96 12.01
CA LEU A 20 7.25 -7.89 11.06
C LEU A 20 6.75 -6.57 11.61
N VAL A 21 7.66 -5.80 12.13
CA VAL A 21 7.39 -4.54 12.85
C VAL A 21 6.55 -3.54 12.06
N TYR A 22 6.64 -3.52 10.73
CA TYR A 22 5.82 -2.63 9.88
C TYR A 22 4.42 -3.18 9.61
N SER A 23 4.17 -4.45 9.90
CA SER A 23 2.86 -5.06 9.74
C SER A 23 2.02 -5.02 11.02
N ASP A 24 2.64 -4.81 12.18
CA ASP A 24 1.95 -4.86 13.46
C ASP A 24 0.82 -3.82 13.57
N ASP A 25 0.97 -2.63 12.98
CA ASP A 25 -0.11 -1.62 12.94
C ASP A 25 -1.33 -2.12 12.17
N TYR A 26 -1.10 -2.75 11.01
CA TYR A 26 -2.19 -3.32 10.22
C TYR A 26 -2.85 -4.51 10.93
N LEU A 27 -2.03 -5.40 11.51
CA LEU A 27 -2.50 -6.62 12.14
C LEU A 27 -3.36 -6.30 13.36
N ASP A 28 -2.87 -5.41 14.22
CA ASP A 28 -3.61 -4.89 15.37
C ASP A 28 -4.88 -4.13 14.92
N GLY A 29 -4.79 -3.39 13.83
CA GLY A 29 -5.91 -2.68 13.24
C GLY A 29 -7.03 -3.62 12.74
N TRP A 30 -6.68 -4.70 12.01
CA TRP A 30 -7.67 -5.68 11.54
C TRP A 30 -8.34 -6.39 12.71
N LYS A 31 -7.57 -6.87 13.68
CA LYS A 31 -8.10 -7.50 14.89
C LYS A 31 -9.07 -6.58 15.60
N TRP A 32 -8.59 -5.39 15.96
CA TRP A 32 -9.41 -4.36 16.62
C TRP A 32 -10.69 -4.05 15.83
N GLY A 33 -10.58 -3.87 14.51
CA GLY A 33 -11.72 -3.54 13.66
C GLY A 33 -12.79 -4.61 13.65
N PHE A 34 -12.42 -5.89 13.47
CA PHE A 34 -13.35 -7.00 13.49
C PHE A 34 -13.99 -7.21 14.87
N GLU A 35 -13.21 -7.12 15.95
CA GLU A 35 -13.74 -7.23 17.32
C GLU A 35 -14.74 -6.11 17.63
N LYS A 36 -14.44 -4.87 17.22
CA LYS A 36 -15.34 -3.71 17.45
C LYS A 36 -16.65 -3.77 16.68
N ILE A 37 -16.72 -4.51 15.60
CA ILE A 37 -17.98 -4.77 14.88
C ILE A 37 -18.64 -6.10 15.28
N GLY A 38 -18.20 -6.71 16.40
CA GLY A 38 -18.85 -7.84 17.04
C GLY A 38 -18.44 -9.21 16.51
N CYS A 39 -17.35 -9.33 15.76
CA CYS A 39 -16.81 -10.63 15.34
C CYS A 39 -16.04 -11.32 16.46
N GLU A 40 -16.05 -12.64 16.49
CA GLU A 40 -15.10 -13.45 17.25
C GLU A 40 -13.81 -13.57 16.41
N VAL A 41 -12.67 -13.12 16.95
CA VAL A 41 -11.40 -13.06 16.23
C VAL A 41 -10.35 -13.95 16.88
N ARG A 42 -9.64 -14.72 16.06
CA ARG A 42 -8.48 -15.49 16.50
C ARG A 42 -7.33 -15.37 15.54
N GLU A 43 -6.12 -15.26 16.08
CA GLU A 43 -4.89 -15.09 15.31
C GLU A 43 -4.12 -16.41 15.19
N TRP A 44 -3.54 -16.61 14.00
CA TRP A 44 -2.59 -17.69 13.72
C TRP A 44 -1.32 -17.09 13.11
N ASP A 45 -0.20 -17.29 13.78
CA ASP A 45 1.11 -16.95 13.26
C ASP A 45 1.53 -17.97 12.19
N ILE A 46 1.50 -17.54 10.93
CA ILE A 46 1.92 -18.34 9.77
C ILE A 46 3.37 -18.06 9.34
N THR A 47 4.16 -17.37 10.17
CA THR A 47 5.60 -17.11 9.91
C THR A 47 6.39 -18.36 9.51
N PRO A 48 6.15 -19.55 10.11
CA PRO A 48 6.86 -20.75 9.68
C PRO A 48 6.69 -21.11 8.21
N LEU A 49 5.61 -20.67 7.55
CA LEU A 49 5.40 -20.86 6.12
C LEU A 49 6.30 -19.96 5.26
N HIS A 50 6.94 -18.95 5.84
CA HIS A 50 7.85 -18.02 5.16
C HIS A 50 9.04 -18.73 4.48
N ASN A 51 9.51 -19.81 5.06
CA ASN A 51 10.65 -20.56 4.54
C ASN A 51 10.30 -21.43 3.32
N ILE A 52 9.02 -21.51 2.96
CA ILE A 52 8.58 -22.23 1.77
C ILE A 52 8.80 -21.32 0.55
N PRO A 53 9.66 -21.71 -0.41
CA PRO A 53 9.98 -20.86 -1.55
C PRO A 53 8.73 -20.57 -2.40
N LEU A 54 8.52 -19.29 -2.71
CA LEU A 54 7.56 -18.87 -3.72
C LEU A 54 8.23 -18.93 -5.09
N SER A 55 7.86 -19.89 -5.89
CA SER A 55 8.22 -19.94 -7.31
C SER A 55 6.97 -20.25 -8.12
N ARG A 56 6.96 -19.88 -9.42
CA ARG A 56 5.84 -20.25 -10.30
C ARG A 56 5.53 -21.74 -10.21
N ASN A 57 6.57 -22.57 -10.23
CA ASN A 57 6.42 -24.03 -10.14
C ASN A 57 5.90 -24.48 -8.78
N THR A 58 6.30 -23.83 -7.68
CA THR A 58 5.85 -24.15 -6.32
C THR A 58 4.40 -23.71 -6.09
N ILE A 59 4.00 -22.58 -6.66
CA ILE A 59 2.62 -22.06 -6.58
C ILE A 59 1.63 -23.01 -7.28
N TYR A 60 2.05 -23.63 -8.40
CA TYR A 60 1.21 -24.56 -9.17
C TYR A 60 1.27 -26.00 -8.67
N SER A 61 2.26 -26.36 -7.85
CA SER A 61 2.43 -27.70 -7.30
C SER A 61 2.25 -27.76 -5.78
N ALA A 62 1.08 -27.40 -5.28
CA ALA A 62 0.74 -27.42 -3.85
C ALA A 62 1.01 -28.79 -3.18
N ARG A 63 1.06 -29.86 -3.95
CA ARG A 63 1.32 -31.22 -3.47
C ARG A 63 2.72 -31.43 -2.87
N ASN A 64 3.67 -30.54 -3.12
CA ASN A 64 5.08 -30.69 -2.72
C ASN A 64 5.48 -29.88 -1.48
N TRP A 65 4.52 -29.22 -0.81
CA TRP A 65 4.84 -28.35 0.34
C TRP A 65 4.91 -29.08 1.69
N GLY A 66 4.76 -30.42 1.68
CA GLY A 66 4.77 -31.22 2.89
C GLY A 66 3.55 -31.05 3.78
N ASP A 67 3.65 -31.55 5.02
CA ASP A 67 2.54 -31.54 5.96
C ASP A 67 2.34 -30.23 6.72
N LEU A 68 3.32 -29.31 6.68
CA LEU A 68 3.28 -28.08 7.44
C LEU A 68 2.10 -27.17 7.07
N PRO A 69 1.88 -26.79 5.77
CA PRO A 69 0.72 -26.00 5.39
C PRO A 69 -0.62 -26.67 5.70
N ARG A 70 -0.69 -27.99 5.49
CA ARG A 70 -1.88 -28.78 5.84
C ARG A 70 -2.17 -28.75 7.33
N GLY A 71 -1.12 -28.85 8.17
CA GLY A 71 -1.21 -28.75 9.61
C GLY A 71 -1.78 -27.40 10.07
N PHE A 72 -1.28 -26.29 9.52
CA PHE A 72 -1.82 -24.95 9.79
C PHE A 72 -3.28 -24.83 9.35
N ALA A 73 -3.59 -25.24 8.12
CA ALA A 73 -4.96 -25.20 7.61
C ALA A 73 -5.93 -25.99 8.50
N ARG A 74 -5.53 -27.19 8.94
CA ARG A 74 -6.33 -28.03 9.87
C ARG A 74 -6.59 -27.30 11.18
N GLN A 75 -5.59 -26.73 11.83
CA GLN A 75 -5.74 -26.00 13.10
C GLN A 75 -6.71 -24.82 12.94
N ILE A 76 -6.63 -24.09 11.83
CA ILE A 76 -7.56 -23.00 11.52
C ILE A 76 -8.98 -23.54 11.36
N LEU A 77 -9.16 -24.60 10.58
CA LEU A 77 -10.46 -25.19 10.29
C LEU A 77 -11.12 -25.87 11.49
N GLU A 78 -10.37 -26.43 12.44
CA GLU A 78 -10.86 -26.97 13.72
C GLU A 78 -11.60 -25.89 14.54
N TRP A 79 -11.22 -24.63 14.41
CA TRP A 79 -11.91 -23.50 15.05
C TRP A 79 -13.21 -23.09 14.33
N LYS A 80 -13.46 -23.61 13.13
CA LYS A 80 -14.65 -23.36 12.30
C LYS A 80 -14.82 -21.86 11.97
N PRO A 81 -13.85 -21.22 11.32
CA PRO A 81 -13.97 -19.83 10.90
C PRO A 81 -14.99 -19.67 9.79
N ASP A 82 -15.61 -18.49 9.73
CA ASP A 82 -16.47 -18.07 8.62
C ASP A 82 -15.68 -17.36 7.53
N LEU A 83 -14.52 -16.78 7.88
CA LEU A 83 -13.56 -16.15 6.98
C LEU A 83 -12.15 -16.37 7.50
N VAL A 84 -11.23 -16.66 6.58
CA VAL A 84 -9.77 -16.54 6.83
C VAL A 84 -9.28 -15.27 6.17
N TRP A 85 -8.77 -14.33 6.96
CA TRP A 85 -8.19 -13.08 6.51
C TRP A 85 -6.67 -13.13 6.54
N VAL A 86 -6.01 -12.79 5.44
CA VAL A 86 -4.56 -12.84 5.29
C VAL A 86 -4.06 -11.44 4.93
N HIS A 87 -3.29 -10.83 5.83
CA HIS A 87 -2.59 -9.60 5.52
C HIS A 87 -1.42 -9.87 4.58
N HIS A 88 -1.19 -8.99 3.60
CA HIS A 88 -0.18 -9.09 2.56
C HIS A 88 -0.34 -10.26 1.56
N GLY A 89 -1.05 -11.32 1.87
CA GLY A 89 -1.38 -12.44 0.98
C GLY A 89 -0.24 -13.42 0.68
N ARG A 90 1.02 -13.03 0.81
CA ARG A 90 2.17 -13.81 0.33
C ARG A 90 2.28 -15.21 0.94
N TYR A 91 2.09 -15.34 2.25
CA TYR A 91 2.30 -16.61 2.95
C TYR A 91 1.05 -17.45 3.11
N GLY A 92 -0.10 -16.82 3.12
CA GLY A 92 -1.39 -17.51 3.17
C GLY A 92 -1.69 -18.34 1.92
N ILE A 93 -0.96 -18.13 0.82
CA ILE A 93 -1.08 -18.94 -0.39
C ILE A 93 -0.87 -20.43 -0.13
N HIS A 94 0.00 -20.78 0.80
CA HIS A 94 0.33 -22.16 1.13
C HIS A 94 -0.83 -22.92 1.79
N ILE A 95 -1.71 -22.20 2.50
CA ILE A 95 -2.91 -22.78 3.15
C ILE A 95 -4.17 -22.58 2.32
N SER A 96 -4.15 -21.68 1.32
CA SER A 96 -5.37 -21.21 0.64
C SER A 96 -6.17 -22.32 -0.01
N GLN A 97 -5.53 -23.30 -0.63
CA GLN A 97 -6.20 -24.44 -1.25
C GLN A 97 -6.96 -25.27 -0.22
N TYR A 98 -6.34 -25.61 0.92
CA TYR A 98 -6.96 -26.44 1.96
C TYR A 98 -8.16 -25.76 2.60
N ILE A 99 -8.07 -24.43 2.80
CA ILE A 99 -9.17 -23.62 3.33
C ILE A 99 -10.35 -23.61 2.36
N GLN A 100 -10.07 -23.41 1.04
CA GLN A 100 -11.09 -23.39 0.01
C GLN A 100 -11.75 -24.77 -0.22
N GLU A 101 -10.98 -25.86 -0.16
CA GLU A 101 -11.50 -27.23 -0.26
C GLU A 101 -12.48 -27.55 0.87
N ALA A 102 -12.28 -26.95 2.06
CA ALA A 102 -13.22 -27.01 3.18
C ALA A 102 -14.43 -26.07 3.01
N GLY A 103 -14.51 -25.34 1.89
CA GLY A 103 -15.60 -24.41 1.59
C GLY A 103 -15.58 -23.13 2.44
N VAL A 104 -14.48 -22.78 3.09
CA VAL A 104 -14.31 -21.54 3.84
C VAL A 104 -13.73 -20.46 2.92
N PRO A 105 -14.29 -19.25 2.87
CA PRO A 105 -13.69 -18.15 2.13
C PRO A 105 -12.34 -17.75 2.75
N ILE A 106 -11.35 -17.50 1.90
CA ILE A 106 -10.07 -16.96 2.28
C ILE A 106 -9.80 -15.69 1.47
N ALA A 107 -9.58 -14.59 2.17
CA ALA A 107 -9.34 -13.28 1.57
C ALA A 107 -7.94 -12.78 1.87
N CYS A 108 -7.34 -12.01 0.95
CA CYS A 108 -6.09 -11.33 1.19
C CYS A 108 -6.19 -9.83 0.98
N TYR A 109 -5.32 -9.10 1.69
CA TYR A 109 -5.14 -7.66 1.55
C TYR A 109 -3.78 -7.34 0.97
N LEU A 110 -3.76 -6.69 -0.19
CA LEU A 110 -2.56 -6.29 -0.92
C LEU A 110 -2.16 -4.87 -0.50
N CYS A 111 -1.37 -4.77 0.58
CA CYS A 111 -1.04 -3.50 1.22
C CYS A 111 0.14 -2.75 0.58
N ASP A 112 0.84 -3.35 -0.36
CA ASP A 112 2.00 -2.78 -1.06
C ASP A 112 1.79 -2.60 -2.57
N GLU A 113 0.54 -2.57 -3.01
CA GLU A 113 0.21 -2.25 -4.40
C GLU A 113 0.37 -0.74 -4.68
N PRO A 114 0.79 -0.35 -5.90
CA PRO A 114 1.21 -1.20 -7.02
C PRO A 114 2.69 -1.62 -6.97
N TYR A 115 3.37 -1.39 -5.86
CA TYR A 115 4.84 -1.55 -5.76
C TYR A 115 5.32 -3.01 -5.81
N GLU A 116 4.45 -3.96 -5.51
CA GLU A 116 4.75 -5.39 -5.52
C GLU A 116 3.88 -6.17 -6.51
N THR A 117 3.35 -5.49 -7.53
CA THR A 117 2.40 -6.06 -8.50
C THR A 117 2.94 -7.33 -9.16
N GLY A 118 4.23 -7.38 -9.50
CA GLY A 118 4.85 -8.57 -10.07
C GLY A 118 4.80 -9.80 -9.16
N GLU A 119 4.82 -9.61 -7.84
CA GLU A 119 4.64 -10.70 -6.87
C GLU A 119 3.17 -11.00 -6.61
N THR A 120 2.35 -9.94 -6.41
CA THR A 120 0.93 -10.12 -6.06
C THR A 120 0.16 -10.83 -7.15
N MET A 121 0.52 -10.63 -8.41
CA MET A 121 -0.02 -11.37 -9.55
C MET A 121 0.19 -12.89 -9.44
N LEU A 122 1.21 -13.34 -8.72
CA LEU A 122 1.49 -14.77 -8.58
C LEU A 122 0.57 -15.43 -7.53
N TYR A 123 0.23 -14.73 -6.47
CA TYR A 123 -0.51 -15.33 -5.35
C TYR A 123 -1.97 -14.86 -5.22
N ALA A 124 -2.31 -13.65 -5.65
CA ALA A 124 -3.67 -13.14 -5.56
C ALA A 124 -4.74 -14.07 -6.20
N PRO A 125 -4.47 -14.77 -7.33
CA PRO A 125 -5.43 -15.72 -7.90
C PRO A 125 -5.78 -16.91 -7.00
N ARG A 126 -5.02 -17.13 -5.93
CA ARG A 126 -5.23 -18.25 -5.00
C ARG A 126 -6.20 -17.95 -3.85
N TYR A 127 -6.71 -16.73 -3.77
CA TYR A 127 -7.66 -16.31 -2.75
C TYR A 127 -9.07 -16.26 -3.32
N THR A 128 -10.07 -16.51 -2.49
CA THR A 128 -11.48 -16.36 -2.90
C THR A 128 -11.84 -14.90 -3.13
N HIS A 129 -11.28 -14.00 -2.30
CA HIS A 129 -11.48 -12.57 -2.38
C HIS A 129 -10.13 -11.85 -2.26
N VAL A 130 -9.96 -10.80 -3.02
CA VAL A 130 -8.75 -9.96 -3.02
C VAL A 130 -9.15 -8.52 -2.71
N PHE A 131 -8.49 -7.95 -1.73
CA PHE A 131 -8.62 -6.54 -1.40
C PHE A 131 -7.29 -5.86 -1.69
N THR A 132 -7.31 -4.78 -2.44
CA THR A 132 -6.13 -4.00 -2.80
C THR A 132 -6.28 -2.55 -2.32
N MET A 133 -5.19 -1.98 -1.81
CA MET A 133 -5.19 -0.57 -1.42
C MET A 133 -5.08 0.39 -2.61
N ASP A 134 -4.81 -0.10 -3.81
CA ASP A 134 -4.67 0.73 -5.00
C ASP A 134 -5.68 0.34 -6.09
N HIS A 135 -6.56 1.27 -6.46
CA HIS A 135 -7.60 0.98 -7.44
C HIS A 135 -7.06 0.73 -8.85
N CYS A 136 -5.85 1.23 -9.16
CA CYS A 136 -5.23 1.01 -10.47
C CYS A 136 -4.87 -0.45 -10.73
N THR A 137 -4.75 -1.27 -9.67
CA THR A 137 -4.43 -2.70 -9.80
C THR A 137 -5.67 -3.60 -9.93
N ILE A 138 -6.87 -3.08 -9.67
CA ILE A 138 -8.12 -3.86 -9.73
C ILE A 138 -8.36 -4.51 -11.09
N PRO A 139 -8.28 -3.79 -12.23
CA PRO A 139 -8.50 -4.39 -13.54
C PRO A 139 -7.55 -5.54 -13.83
N LEU A 140 -6.28 -5.39 -13.42
CA LEU A 140 -5.26 -6.41 -13.57
C LEU A 140 -5.61 -7.68 -12.80
N HIS A 141 -5.91 -7.56 -11.51
CA HIS A 141 -6.25 -8.71 -10.68
C HIS A 141 -7.58 -9.37 -11.11
N LYS A 142 -8.58 -8.60 -11.54
CA LYS A 142 -9.81 -9.14 -12.11
C LYS A 142 -9.54 -9.94 -13.39
N GLY A 143 -8.76 -9.40 -14.30
CA GLY A 143 -8.37 -10.07 -15.54
C GLY A 143 -7.65 -11.39 -15.29
N MET A 144 -6.71 -11.43 -14.36
CA MET A 144 -5.98 -12.64 -14.02
C MET A 144 -6.81 -13.71 -13.34
N ARG A 145 -7.81 -13.32 -12.56
CA ARG A 145 -8.68 -14.23 -11.82
C ARG A 145 -9.85 -14.72 -12.65
N GLY A 146 -10.23 -13.97 -13.69
CA GLY A 146 -11.44 -14.24 -14.46
C GLY A 146 -12.74 -14.06 -13.67
N ASN A 147 -12.71 -13.27 -12.57
CA ASN A 147 -13.89 -12.97 -11.76
C ASN A 147 -13.79 -11.59 -11.10
N ASP A 148 -14.92 -11.12 -10.55
CA ASP A 148 -15.07 -9.80 -9.96
C ASP A 148 -14.77 -9.72 -8.45
N SER A 149 -14.27 -10.79 -7.83
CA SER A 149 -13.98 -10.82 -6.39
C SER A 149 -12.68 -10.08 -6.03
N VAL A 150 -12.48 -8.89 -6.62
CA VAL A 150 -11.38 -7.97 -6.36
C VAL A 150 -11.95 -6.61 -6.00
N PHE A 151 -11.57 -6.10 -4.83
CA PHE A 151 -12.16 -4.91 -4.25
C PHE A 151 -11.10 -3.91 -3.82
N TYR A 152 -11.41 -2.62 -3.99
CA TYR A 152 -10.61 -1.55 -3.43
C TYR A 152 -10.84 -1.46 -1.92
N LEU A 153 -9.77 -1.34 -1.14
CA LEU A 153 -9.84 -1.18 0.31
C LEU A 153 -8.63 -0.38 0.80
N LEU A 154 -8.85 0.85 1.22
CA LEU A 154 -7.83 1.67 1.87
C LEU A 154 -7.47 1.13 3.27
N PRO A 155 -6.30 1.48 3.80
CA PRO A 155 -6.01 1.25 5.21
C PRO A 155 -6.99 2.01 6.10
N GLY A 156 -7.16 1.53 7.32
CA GLY A 156 -7.93 2.20 8.36
C GLY A 156 -7.05 2.78 9.45
N VAL A 157 -7.68 3.32 10.48
CA VAL A 157 -7.01 3.73 11.71
C VAL A 157 -7.65 3.05 12.91
N ASN A 158 -6.82 2.59 13.85
CA ASN A 158 -7.26 2.08 15.15
C ASN A 158 -7.42 3.27 16.11
N THR A 159 -8.67 3.63 16.43
CA THR A 159 -8.96 4.81 17.26
C THR A 159 -8.64 4.61 18.74
N ASP A 160 -8.39 3.39 19.20
CA ASP A 160 -7.88 3.15 20.55
C ASP A 160 -6.41 3.57 20.69
N ARG A 161 -5.68 3.68 19.58
CA ARG A 161 -4.30 4.16 19.52
C ARG A 161 -4.20 5.59 18.98
N PHE A 162 -4.91 5.90 17.91
CA PHE A 162 -4.86 7.16 17.19
C PHE A 162 -6.16 7.93 17.37
N SER A 163 -6.21 8.76 18.40
CA SER A 163 -7.34 9.66 18.69
C SER A 163 -6.85 11.00 19.21
N PRO A 164 -7.57 12.09 18.94
CA PRO A 164 -7.21 13.39 19.48
C PRO A 164 -7.27 13.39 21.01
N GLY A 165 -6.37 14.14 21.63
CA GLY A 165 -6.36 14.34 23.08
C GLY A 165 -5.73 13.23 23.92
N LYS A 166 -5.38 12.08 23.33
CA LYS A 166 -4.67 11.00 24.06
C LYS A 166 -3.21 11.31 24.34
N HIS A 167 -2.59 12.15 23.53
CA HIS A 167 -1.19 12.49 23.63
C HIS A 167 -0.99 14.00 23.66
N GLN A 168 0.09 14.42 24.31
CA GLN A 168 0.42 15.83 24.45
C GLN A 168 0.85 16.44 23.11
N ARG A 169 0.32 17.63 22.79
CA ARG A 169 0.61 18.35 21.55
C ARG A 169 1.64 19.45 21.76
N GLY A 170 2.41 19.78 20.71
CA GLY A 170 3.19 21.00 20.64
C GLY A 170 4.53 20.99 21.40
N TYR A 171 4.96 19.85 21.94
CA TYR A 171 6.24 19.73 22.65
C TYR A 171 7.34 19.09 21.80
N GLY A 172 6.99 18.61 20.62
CA GLY A 172 7.92 17.97 19.69
C GLY A 172 8.42 18.92 18.61
N PRO A 173 8.92 18.34 17.53
CA PRO A 173 9.43 19.11 16.41
C PRO A 173 8.31 19.88 15.69
N ASP A 174 8.70 20.96 15.00
CA ASP A 174 7.77 21.72 14.16
C ASP A 174 7.23 20.85 13.01
N GLY A 175 8.08 20.01 12.42
CA GLY A 175 7.67 19.02 11.42
C GLY A 175 8.08 17.61 11.77
N VAL A 176 7.20 16.62 11.55
CA VAL A 176 7.50 15.20 11.79
C VAL A 176 7.24 14.35 10.56
N PHE A 177 8.18 13.48 10.24
CA PHE A 177 8.01 12.37 9.28
C PHE A 177 8.33 11.06 9.97
N LEU A 178 7.51 10.05 9.70
CA LEU A 178 7.72 8.70 10.21
C LEU A 178 7.55 7.68 9.07
N GLY A 179 8.64 7.02 8.70
CA GLY A 179 8.64 6.03 7.63
C GLY A 179 10.00 5.80 7.02
N ASN A 180 10.05 5.13 5.88
CA ASN A 180 11.29 4.94 5.13
C ASN A 180 11.61 6.20 4.29
N ALA A 181 12.41 7.10 4.84
CA ALA A 181 12.75 8.36 4.18
C ALA A 181 13.77 8.22 3.03
N SER A 182 14.35 7.03 2.82
CA SER A 182 15.25 6.76 1.69
C SER A 182 14.53 6.47 0.37
N LEU A 183 13.19 6.31 0.40
CA LEU A 183 12.41 6.04 -0.79
C LEU A 183 12.10 7.34 -1.55
N VAL A 184 12.40 7.35 -2.83
CA VAL A 184 12.14 8.50 -3.72
C VAL A 184 10.62 8.81 -3.76
N PRO A 185 10.20 10.07 -3.78
CA PRO A 185 11.00 11.32 -3.82
C PRO A 185 11.33 11.91 -2.43
N ARG A 186 11.11 11.20 -1.33
CA ARG A 186 11.26 11.67 0.05
C ARG A 186 12.58 12.38 0.33
N PRO A 187 13.75 11.84 -0.09
CA PRO A 187 15.01 12.53 0.14
C PRO A 187 15.07 13.94 -0.47
N TRP A 188 14.37 14.18 -1.57
CA TRP A 188 14.29 15.50 -2.19
C TRP A 188 13.56 16.49 -1.32
N PHE A 189 12.34 16.16 -0.94
CA PHE A 189 11.51 17.00 -0.10
C PHE A 189 12.20 17.31 1.23
N PHE A 190 12.78 16.30 1.87
CA PHE A 190 13.40 16.49 3.18
C PHE A 190 14.71 17.27 3.13
N ARG A 191 15.56 17.06 2.14
CA ARG A 191 16.80 17.88 1.97
C ARG A 191 16.46 19.36 1.72
N HIS A 192 15.46 19.65 0.91
CA HIS A 192 15.01 21.02 0.68
C HIS A 192 14.47 21.64 1.95
N LEU A 193 13.65 20.91 2.68
CA LEU A 193 13.11 21.39 3.94
C LEU A 193 14.17 21.58 5.00
N GLU A 194 15.09 20.63 5.18
CA GLU A 194 16.23 20.73 6.10
C GLU A 194 17.14 21.94 5.78
N SER A 195 17.44 22.13 4.50
CA SER A 195 18.22 23.28 4.04
C SER A 195 17.53 24.62 4.29
N ALA A 196 16.22 24.69 4.05
CA ALA A 196 15.44 25.91 4.22
C ALA A 196 15.21 26.24 5.71
N THR A 197 15.02 25.23 6.53
CA THR A 197 14.80 25.43 7.97
C THR A 197 16.06 25.96 8.65
N ASN A 198 17.26 25.48 8.34
CA ASN A 198 18.56 25.98 8.78
C ASN A 198 18.54 26.60 10.21
N GLY A 199 18.00 25.85 11.18
CA GLY A 199 17.83 26.29 12.57
C GLY A 199 16.62 27.18 12.87
N LYS A 200 15.80 27.56 11.88
CA LYS A 200 14.57 28.34 12.07
C LYS A 200 13.38 27.49 12.51
N ALA A 201 13.41 26.21 12.19
CA ALA A 201 12.42 25.24 12.61
C ALA A 201 13.06 23.88 12.92
N SER A 202 12.42 23.12 13.79
CA SER A 202 12.90 21.80 14.20
C SER A 202 12.21 20.70 13.41
N LEU A 203 12.97 19.71 12.92
CA LEU A 203 12.45 18.60 12.14
C LEU A 203 12.77 17.27 12.82
N GLY A 204 11.77 16.42 12.94
CA GLY A 204 11.91 15.02 13.38
C GLY A 204 11.67 14.08 12.21
N ILE A 205 12.74 13.64 11.54
CA ILE A 205 12.65 12.67 10.45
C ILE A 205 13.13 11.33 10.98
N TYR A 206 12.18 10.41 11.16
CA TYR A 206 12.42 9.12 11.79
C TYR A 206 12.41 8.01 10.74
N TYR A 207 13.52 7.29 10.67
CA TYR A 207 13.73 6.18 9.77
C TYR A 207 13.61 4.85 10.49
N TRP A 208 13.22 3.84 9.77
CA TRP A 208 13.40 2.47 10.21
C TRP A 208 14.49 1.72 9.43
N ASN A 209 15.18 2.39 8.52
CA ASN A 209 16.34 1.80 7.86
C ASN A 209 17.46 2.85 7.84
N THR A 210 18.36 2.77 8.82
CA THR A 210 19.38 3.78 9.10
C THR A 210 20.58 3.64 8.20
N VAL A 211 20.76 4.55 7.27
CA VAL A 211 22.08 4.84 6.68
C VAL A 211 22.62 6.16 7.18
N ASN A 212 21.83 6.97 7.87
CA ASN A 212 22.26 8.29 8.35
C ASN A 212 22.22 8.38 9.88
N LYS A 213 23.40 8.59 10.50
CA LYS A 213 23.58 8.69 11.97
C LYS A 213 22.94 9.94 12.61
N GLN A 214 22.40 10.87 11.81
CA GLN A 214 21.78 12.10 12.28
C GLN A 214 20.31 11.93 12.70
N HIS A 215 19.68 10.80 12.35
CA HIS A 215 18.29 10.55 12.65
C HIS A 215 18.14 9.46 13.72
N PRO A 216 17.17 9.57 14.63
CA PRO A 216 17.06 8.74 15.83
C PRO A 216 16.72 7.26 15.60
N GLY A 217 16.69 6.77 14.38
CA GLY A 217 16.51 5.34 14.08
C GLY A 217 15.10 4.85 14.29
N TRP A 218 14.97 3.55 14.59
CA TRP A 218 13.71 2.87 14.80
C TRP A 218 12.93 3.38 16.00
N ILE A 219 11.62 3.60 15.83
CA ILE A 219 10.70 3.93 16.91
C ILE A 219 9.68 2.80 17.05
N GLY A 220 9.52 2.27 18.26
CA GLY A 220 8.52 1.26 18.56
C GLY A 220 7.10 1.76 18.35
N LEU A 221 6.20 0.86 17.95
CA LEU A 221 4.81 1.16 17.62
C LEU A 221 4.05 1.86 18.76
N ASP A 222 4.38 1.54 19.98
CA ASP A 222 3.83 2.14 21.20
C ASP A 222 4.10 3.65 21.29
N LYS A 223 5.21 4.11 20.69
CA LYS A 223 5.64 5.51 20.70
C LYS A 223 5.14 6.33 19.52
N TYR A 224 4.64 5.69 18.44
CA TYR A 224 4.20 6.38 17.23
C TYR A 224 3.14 7.45 17.47
N PRO A 225 2.03 7.14 18.18
CA PRO A 225 0.99 8.13 18.38
C PRO A 225 1.47 9.35 19.17
N ALA A 226 2.28 9.14 20.20
CA ALA A 226 2.85 10.22 21.00
C ALA A 226 3.80 11.11 20.19
N LEU A 227 4.67 10.48 19.38
CA LEU A 227 5.59 11.20 18.52
C LEU A 227 4.86 12.04 17.47
N LEU A 228 3.90 11.44 16.74
CA LEU A 228 3.12 12.17 15.74
C LEU A 228 2.34 13.31 16.35
N SER A 229 1.68 13.09 17.50
CA SER A 229 0.90 14.11 18.22
C SER A 229 1.75 15.27 18.73
N SER A 230 3.03 15.04 19.04
CA SER A 230 3.90 16.07 19.61
C SER A 230 4.26 17.18 18.61
N ALA A 231 4.20 16.89 17.31
CA ALA A 231 4.58 17.82 16.26
C ALA A 231 3.45 18.80 15.89
N LYS A 232 3.84 19.94 15.30
CA LYS A 232 2.89 20.92 14.76
C LYS A 232 2.37 20.49 13.38
N ILE A 233 3.26 19.93 12.52
CA ILE A 233 2.99 19.59 11.13
C ILE A 233 3.47 18.16 10.84
N GLY A 234 2.59 17.31 10.35
CA GLY A 234 2.92 16.02 9.77
C GLY A 234 3.42 16.19 8.33
N LEU A 235 4.56 15.57 8.03
CA LEU A 235 5.15 15.59 6.69
C LEU A 235 4.76 14.28 5.98
N ASN A 236 3.84 14.36 5.02
CA ASN A 236 3.31 13.19 4.33
C ASN A 236 3.78 13.14 2.88
N VAL A 237 4.95 12.58 2.64
CA VAL A 237 5.50 12.39 1.30
C VAL A 237 5.41 10.92 0.92
N HIS A 238 4.70 10.64 -0.18
CA HIS A 238 4.55 9.29 -0.69
C HIS A 238 5.83 8.82 -1.41
N ARG A 239 6.01 7.51 -1.51
CA ARG A 239 7.07 6.93 -2.35
C ARG A 239 6.68 6.98 -3.82
N SER A 240 7.65 7.09 -4.73
CA SER A 240 7.38 7.00 -6.17
C SER A 240 6.82 5.62 -6.54
N PRO A 241 5.82 5.54 -7.41
CA PRO A 241 5.36 4.27 -7.94
C PRO A 241 6.34 3.65 -8.93
N SER A 242 7.18 4.45 -9.58
CA SER A 242 8.06 3.99 -10.65
C SER A 242 9.40 3.50 -10.15
N ILE A 243 9.99 2.55 -10.85
CA ILE A 243 11.32 2.00 -10.57
C ILE A 243 12.32 2.49 -11.63
N THR A 244 13.53 2.86 -11.23
CA THR A 244 14.62 3.15 -12.17
C THR A 244 15.35 1.89 -12.59
N GLU A 245 16.01 1.95 -13.74
CA GLU A 245 16.86 0.86 -14.22
C GLU A 245 17.98 0.51 -13.24
N ASP A 246 18.56 1.52 -12.59
CA ASP A 246 19.62 1.33 -11.60
C ASP A 246 19.11 0.63 -10.33
N CYS A 247 17.91 0.95 -9.88
CA CYS A 247 17.24 0.26 -8.78
C CYS A 247 16.99 -1.22 -9.12
N TYR A 248 16.49 -1.47 -10.33
CA TYR A 248 16.27 -2.81 -10.83
C TYR A 248 17.58 -3.61 -10.83
N LYS A 249 18.63 -3.10 -11.48
CA LYS A 249 19.95 -3.76 -11.54
C LYS A 249 20.51 -4.09 -10.17
N ARG A 250 20.43 -3.16 -9.22
CA ARG A 250 20.90 -3.39 -7.85
C ARG A 250 20.15 -4.51 -7.14
N ARG A 251 18.83 -4.58 -7.32
CA ARG A 251 18.02 -5.66 -6.73
C ARG A 251 18.36 -7.03 -7.33
N VAL A 252 18.46 -7.10 -8.64
CA VAL A 252 18.86 -8.34 -9.34
C VAL A 252 20.25 -8.78 -8.88
N MET A 253 21.23 -7.87 -8.83
CA MET A 253 22.59 -8.17 -8.38
C MET A 253 22.66 -8.56 -6.90
N SER A 254 21.80 -8.02 -6.05
CA SER A 254 21.73 -8.39 -4.62
C SER A 254 21.08 -9.74 -4.36
N GLY A 255 20.59 -10.43 -5.38
CA GLY A 255 19.91 -11.72 -5.27
C GLY A 255 18.52 -11.67 -4.62
N ARG A 256 18.07 -10.50 -4.18
CA ARG A 256 16.81 -10.37 -3.45
C ARG A 256 15.56 -10.63 -4.28
N ASN A 257 15.63 -10.45 -5.61
CA ASN A 257 14.55 -10.79 -6.55
C ASN A 257 15.11 -11.19 -7.93
N ALA A 258 16.13 -12.01 -7.96
CA ALA A 258 16.80 -12.47 -9.20
C ALA A 258 15.86 -13.21 -10.19
N ARG A 259 14.59 -13.38 -9.84
CA ARG A 259 13.60 -14.16 -10.60
C ARG A 259 12.48 -13.33 -11.22
N THR A 260 12.42 -12.02 -10.96
CA THR A 260 11.41 -11.18 -11.59
C THR A 260 11.82 -10.90 -13.03
N VAL A 261 11.11 -11.50 -13.96
CA VAL A 261 11.24 -11.20 -15.38
C VAL A 261 10.33 -10.02 -15.65
N LEU A 262 10.92 -8.90 -16.08
CA LEU A 262 10.13 -7.74 -16.48
C LEU A 262 9.25 -8.08 -17.69
N PRO A 263 8.02 -7.57 -17.74
CA PRO A 263 7.16 -7.72 -18.91
C PRO A 263 7.82 -7.16 -20.17
N GLU A 264 7.47 -7.72 -21.32
CA GLU A 264 7.89 -7.16 -22.60
C GLU A 264 7.37 -5.72 -22.74
N GLY A 265 8.26 -4.80 -23.11
CA GLY A 265 7.90 -3.37 -23.23
C GLY A 265 7.93 -2.58 -21.92
N PHE A 266 8.36 -3.17 -20.79
CA PHE A 266 8.52 -2.44 -19.54
C PHE A 266 9.45 -1.22 -19.69
N LYS A 267 9.00 -0.08 -19.18
CA LYS A 267 9.77 1.17 -19.23
C LYS A 267 10.22 1.60 -17.84
N PHE A 268 11.50 1.80 -17.67
CA PHE A 268 12.05 2.36 -16.44
C PHE A 268 11.77 3.85 -16.34
N CYS A 269 11.57 4.35 -15.12
CA CYS A 269 11.54 5.77 -14.86
C CYS A 269 12.94 6.38 -15.04
N SER A 270 13.06 7.39 -15.90
CA SER A 270 14.33 8.08 -16.17
C SER A 270 14.60 9.24 -15.23
N LYS A 271 13.64 9.60 -14.36
CA LYS A 271 13.69 10.85 -13.56
C LYS A 271 14.32 10.69 -12.18
N GLU A 272 14.65 9.47 -11.76
CA GLU A 272 15.20 9.25 -10.44
C GLU A 272 16.72 9.39 -10.40
N PRO A 273 17.27 10.13 -9.43
CA PRO A 273 18.71 10.17 -9.21
C PRO A 273 19.26 8.79 -8.86
N LYS A 274 20.36 8.41 -9.48
CA LYS A 274 21.01 7.10 -9.33
C LYS A 274 21.40 6.73 -7.89
N GLU A 275 21.59 7.72 -7.06
CA GLU A 275 22.05 7.61 -5.66
C GLU A 275 20.97 7.14 -4.67
N TRP A 276 19.69 7.10 -5.04
CA TRP A 276 18.58 6.94 -4.12
C TRP A 276 17.83 5.59 -4.20
N GLY A 277 18.43 4.66 -4.71
CA GLY A 277 17.99 3.41 -5.23
C GLY A 277 17.54 2.29 -4.33
N THR A 278 16.54 2.36 -3.51
CA THR A 278 15.83 1.18 -3.01
C THR A 278 14.33 1.37 -3.16
N GLY A 279 13.83 1.32 -4.38
CA GLY A 279 12.39 1.24 -4.66
C GLY A 279 11.88 -0.19 -4.53
N PHE A 280 10.60 -0.36 -4.27
CA PHE A 280 9.88 -1.60 -4.50
C PHE A 280 9.56 -1.73 -6.00
N TRP A 281 9.12 -2.91 -6.43
CA TRP A 281 8.88 -3.19 -7.82
C TRP A 281 7.46 -2.86 -8.22
N ASN A 282 7.30 -1.91 -9.11
CA ASN A 282 6.09 -1.73 -9.89
C ASN A 282 6.41 -2.21 -11.31
N ASP A 283 6.36 -3.50 -11.52
CA ASP A 283 6.83 -4.15 -12.75
C ASP A 283 6.02 -3.74 -13.99
N LEU A 284 4.84 -3.16 -13.79
CA LEU A 284 3.94 -2.73 -14.87
C LEU A 284 3.87 -1.20 -15.00
N ASP A 285 4.70 -0.47 -14.24
CA ASP A 285 4.71 1.01 -14.20
C ASP A 285 3.31 1.63 -13.99
N LEU A 286 2.51 0.99 -13.12
CA LEU A 286 1.17 1.46 -12.80
C LEU A 286 1.24 2.73 -11.95
N PRO A 287 0.36 3.71 -12.19
CA PRO A 287 0.29 4.88 -11.34
C PRO A 287 -0.22 4.48 -9.94
N ALA A 288 0.53 4.84 -8.89
CA ALA A 288 0.04 4.66 -7.53
C ALA A 288 -0.98 5.76 -7.19
N SER A 289 -2.16 5.34 -6.79
CA SER A 289 -3.27 6.25 -6.48
C SER A 289 -3.55 6.36 -4.98
N HIS A 290 -3.22 5.32 -4.21
CA HIS A 290 -3.59 5.18 -2.80
C HIS A 290 -2.89 6.17 -1.88
N ILE A 291 -3.55 6.47 -0.78
CA ILE A 291 -3.02 7.27 0.33
C ILE A 291 -2.30 6.34 1.31
N ASN A 292 -1.11 6.71 1.76
CA ASN A 292 -0.38 5.90 2.72
C ASN A 292 -1.03 5.88 4.12
N PRO A 293 -0.78 4.84 4.95
CA PRO A 293 -1.39 4.72 6.28
C PRO A 293 -1.09 5.90 7.20
N ARG A 294 0.11 6.49 7.11
CA ARG A 294 0.51 7.61 7.97
C ARG A 294 -0.36 8.84 7.83
N PHE A 295 -0.95 9.05 6.64
CA PHE A 295 -1.93 10.11 6.45
C PHE A 295 -3.13 9.94 7.38
N PHE A 296 -3.68 8.73 7.44
CA PHE A 296 -4.84 8.43 8.29
C PHE A 296 -4.49 8.49 9.78
N GLU A 297 -3.33 7.95 10.17
CA GLU A 297 -2.87 7.92 11.55
C GLU A 297 -2.59 9.34 12.08
N THR A 298 -1.83 10.13 11.31
CA THR A 298 -1.50 11.53 11.67
C THR A 298 -2.76 12.39 11.73
N GLY A 299 -3.64 12.27 10.75
CA GLY A 299 -4.90 13.01 10.71
C GLY A 299 -5.86 12.61 11.83
N ALA A 300 -5.95 11.33 12.18
CA ALA A 300 -6.79 10.86 13.30
C ALA A 300 -6.33 11.38 14.66
N LEU A 301 -5.05 11.70 14.82
CA LEU A 301 -4.53 12.38 16.01
C LEU A 301 -4.87 13.88 16.04
N GLY A 302 -5.49 14.40 14.96
CA GLY A 302 -5.78 15.80 14.78
C GLY A 302 -4.53 16.65 14.50
N VAL A 303 -3.49 16.04 13.94
CA VAL A 303 -2.28 16.77 13.54
C VAL A 303 -2.42 17.21 12.09
N PHE A 304 -2.15 18.48 11.84
CA PHE A 304 -2.14 19.04 10.49
C PHE A 304 -1.05 18.38 9.63
N GLN A 305 -1.33 18.20 8.34
CA GLN A 305 -0.39 17.55 7.42
C GLN A 305 -0.21 18.32 6.13
N ILE A 306 1.00 18.30 5.60
CA ILE A 306 1.31 18.69 4.23
C ILE A 306 1.67 17.42 3.46
N SER A 307 1.01 17.20 2.32
CA SER A 307 1.27 16.05 1.44
C SER A 307 1.90 16.47 0.12
N ASP A 308 2.62 15.55 -0.50
CA ASP A 308 2.95 15.69 -1.93
C ASP A 308 1.70 15.44 -2.80
N SER A 309 1.67 16.02 -3.98
CA SER A 309 0.54 15.91 -4.93
C SER A 309 0.49 14.59 -5.70
N ASN A 310 1.23 13.59 -5.24
CA ASN A 310 1.53 12.37 -6.00
C ASN A 310 0.43 11.30 -5.93
N ARG A 311 -0.77 11.61 -5.39
CA ARG A 311 -1.87 10.63 -5.23
C ARG A 311 -3.22 11.20 -5.62
N SER A 312 -3.85 10.59 -6.62
CA SER A 312 -5.20 11.01 -7.08
C SER A 312 -6.27 10.80 -6.02
N GLU A 313 -6.14 9.76 -5.19
CA GLU A 313 -7.08 9.49 -4.09
C GLU A 313 -7.07 10.58 -3.01
N LEU A 314 -5.95 11.24 -2.81
CA LEU A 314 -5.86 12.34 -1.85
C LEU A 314 -6.79 13.50 -2.24
N ALA A 315 -6.72 13.94 -3.49
CA ALA A 315 -7.60 15.00 -3.99
C ALA A 315 -9.09 14.59 -3.99
N ARG A 316 -9.37 13.31 -4.23
CA ARG A 316 -10.74 12.79 -4.26
C ARG A 316 -11.37 12.66 -2.89
N LEU A 317 -10.64 12.10 -1.93
CA LEU A 317 -11.17 11.77 -0.60
C LEU A 317 -10.99 12.88 0.42
N PHE A 318 -9.97 13.70 0.22
CA PHE A 318 -9.59 14.80 1.11
C PHE A 318 -9.32 16.08 0.30
N PRO A 319 -10.35 16.66 -0.34
CA PRO A 319 -10.18 17.79 -1.26
C PRO A 319 -9.56 19.02 -0.59
N ASP A 320 -9.75 19.17 0.72
CA ASP A 320 -9.22 20.28 1.51
C ASP A 320 -7.79 20.02 2.04
N SER A 321 -7.17 18.88 1.66
CA SER A 321 -5.80 18.58 2.04
C SER A 321 -4.81 19.56 1.44
N VAL A 322 -3.84 19.96 2.24
CA VAL A 322 -2.74 20.79 1.76
C VAL A 322 -1.73 19.92 1.04
N VAL A 323 -1.59 20.15 -0.26
CA VAL A 323 -0.67 19.39 -1.13
C VAL A 323 0.35 20.32 -1.75
N ALA A 324 1.56 19.82 -1.97
CA ALA A 324 2.65 20.53 -2.61
C ALA A 324 3.14 19.75 -3.84
N SER A 325 3.26 20.41 -4.98
CA SER A 325 3.63 19.78 -6.25
C SER A 325 5.13 19.51 -6.39
N ASN A 326 5.95 20.19 -5.60
CA ASN A 326 7.41 20.13 -5.63
C ASN A 326 7.98 20.46 -4.25
N PRO A 327 9.30 20.24 -4.03
CA PRO A 327 9.95 20.53 -2.75
C PRO A 327 9.94 22.01 -2.34
N GLU A 328 10.02 22.93 -3.30
CA GLU A 328 10.00 24.38 -3.05
C GLU A 328 8.64 24.80 -2.48
N GLU A 329 7.57 24.42 -3.13
CA GLU A 329 6.20 24.66 -2.66
C GLU A 329 5.92 23.98 -1.30
N PHE A 330 6.52 22.81 -1.06
CA PHE A 330 6.41 22.12 0.22
C PHE A 330 7.05 22.94 1.35
N VAL A 331 8.20 23.54 1.11
CA VAL A 331 8.89 24.44 2.04
C VAL A 331 8.07 25.71 2.31
N GLU A 332 7.53 26.34 1.24
CA GLU A 332 6.69 27.54 1.37
C GLU A 332 5.47 27.27 2.25
N LYS A 333 4.75 26.18 1.98
CA LYS A 333 3.58 25.77 2.75
C LYS A 333 3.95 25.41 4.18
N PHE A 334 5.09 24.77 4.40
CA PHE A 334 5.56 24.42 5.75
C PHE A 334 5.72 25.68 6.62
N PHE A 335 6.40 26.71 6.14
CA PHE A 335 6.57 27.95 6.89
C PHE A 335 5.26 28.73 7.00
N TYR A 336 4.47 28.78 5.92
CA TYR A 336 3.16 29.43 5.98
C TYR A 336 2.30 28.89 7.12
N PHE A 337 2.15 27.57 7.23
CA PHE A 337 1.35 26.95 8.29
C PHE A 337 2.03 26.92 9.66
N LEU A 338 3.31 27.14 9.76
CA LEU A 338 3.94 27.45 11.07
C LEU A 338 3.48 28.81 11.59
N ASP A 339 3.37 29.80 10.72
CA ASP A 339 3.02 31.19 11.04
C ASP A 339 1.49 31.42 11.12
N HIS A 340 0.67 30.45 10.67
CA HIS A 340 -0.81 30.53 10.67
C HIS A 340 -1.43 29.38 11.50
N PRO A 341 -1.28 29.42 12.85
CA PRO A 341 -1.71 28.33 13.71
C PRO A 341 -3.24 28.10 13.71
N GLU A 342 -4.05 29.16 13.60
CA GLU A 342 -5.51 29.04 13.62
C GLU A 342 -6.02 28.29 12.39
N GLU A 343 -5.54 28.63 11.20
CA GLU A 343 -5.89 27.93 9.95
C GLU A 343 -5.39 26.50 9.98
N ARG A 344 -4.17 26.28 10.48
CA ARG A 344 -3.60 24.95 10.64
C ARG A 344 -4.46 24.04 11.52
N GLU A 345 -4.91 24.53 12.68
CA GLU A 345 -5.73 23.76 13.63
C GLU A 345 -7.13 23.47 13.05
N GLU A 346 -7.75 24.42 12.34
CA GLU A 346 -9.05 24.21 11.70
C GLU A 346 -8.98 23.13 10.61
N ARG A 347 -7.97 23.17 9.74
CA ARG A 347 -7.76 22.14 8.71
C ARG A 347 -7.43 20.77 9.32
N ALA A 348 -6.65 20.75 10.41
CA ALA A 348 -6.34 19.52 11.13
C ALA A 348 -7.62 18.90 11.70
N LYS A 349 -8.50 19.72 12.28
CA LYS A 349 -9.79 19.27 12.82
C LYS A 349 -10.69 18.69 11.74
N GLN A 350 -10.85 19.38 10.61
CA GLN A 350 -11.66 18.90 9.48
C GLN A 350 -11.18 17.54 8.96
N CYS A 351 -9.86 17.39 8.76
CA CYS A 351 -9.25 16.12 8.35
C CYS A 351 -9.48 15.01 9.40
N CYS A 352 -9.32 15.33 10.67
CA CYS A 352 -9.54 14.41 11.78
C CYS A 352 -10.98 13.90 11.81
N ASP A 353 -11.97 14.81 11.77
CA ASP A 353 -13.39 14.49 11.81
C ASP A 353 -13.78 13.57 10.63
N LEU A 354 -13.26 13.85 9.44
CA LEU A 354 -13.47 13.01 8.25
C LEU A 354 -12.87 11.61 8.42
N ILE A 355 -11.64 11.52 8.92
CA ILE A 355 -10.97 10.22 9.12
C ILE A 355 -11.71 9.39 10.17
N LEU A 356 -12.05 9.98 11.30
CA LEU A 356 -12.73 9.26 12.38
C LEU A 356 -14.13 8.79 11.99
N SER A 357 -14.83 9.57 11.16
CA SER A 357 -16.18 9.23 10.71
C SER A 357 -16.24 8.14 9.63
N ARG A 358 -15.16 7.94 8.83
CA ARG A 358 -15.23 7.08 7.61
C ARG A 358 -14.03 6.20 7.35
N HIS A 359 -12.89 6.42 8.01
CA HIS A 359 -11.62 5.78 7.66
C HIS A 359 -10.98 5.01 8.82
N THR A 360 -11.80 4.44 9.71
CA THR A 360 -11.30 3.54 10.77
C THR A 360 -11.29 2.09 10.30
N TYR A 361 -10.55 1.22 10.98
CA TYR A 361 -10.59 -0.22 10.72
C TYR A 361 -11.98 -0.84 10.93
N LYS A 362 -12.84 -0.27 11.77
CA LYS A 362 -14.25 -0.70 11.86
C LYS A 362 -14.95 -0.62 10.51
N HIS A 363 -14.79 0.52 9.84
CA HIS A 363 -15.37 0.74 8.52
C HIS A 363 -14.81 -0.24 7.48
N ARG A 364 -13.51 -0.51 7.52
CA ARG A 364 -12.86 -1.45 6.61
C ARG A 364 -13.33 -2.89 6.83
N CYS A 365 -13.41 -3.31 8.10
CA CYS A 365 -13.90 -4.64 8.45
C CYS A 365 -15.37 -4.84 8.07
N ALA A 366 -16.20 -3.82 8.26
CA ALA A 366 -17.58 -3.84 7.80
C ALA A 366 -17.67 -4.03 6.27
N GLU A 367 -16.87 -3.31 5.50
CA GLU A 367 -16.81 -3.46 4.04
C GLU A 367 -16.33 -4.87 3.64
N ILE A 368 -15.33 -5.42 4.32
CA ILE A 368 -14.88 -6.79 4.07
C ILE A 368 -16.03 -7.77 4.28
N LEU A 369 -16.75 -7.69 5.40
CA LEU A 369 -17.87 -8.60 5.68
C LEU A 369 -18.99 -8.48 4.66
N LEU A 370 -19.29 -7.26 4.21
CA LEU A 370 -20.26 -7.02 3.15
C LEU A 370 -19.83 -7.71 1.83
N ARG A 371 -18.56 -7.55 1.43
CA ARG A 371 -18.03 -8.12 0.17
C ARG A 371 -17.93 -9.64 0.19
N VAL A 372 -17.68 -10.23 1.35
CA VAL A 372 -17.62 -11.70 1.50
C VAL A 372 -18.97 -12.33 1.83
N GLY A 373 -20.04 -11.53 1.96
CA GLY A 373 -21.41 -12.02 2.23
C GLY A 373 -21.66 -12.46 3.68
N LEU A 374 -20.96 -11.85 4.64
CA LEU A 374 -21.09 -12.13 6.08
C LEU A 374 -21.70 -10.96 6.87
N TRP A 375 -22.04 -9.85 6.22
CA TRP A 375 -22.53 -8.65 6.89
C TRP A 375 -23.87 -8.87 7.60
N GLU A 376 -24.79 -9.61 6.98
CA GLU A 376 -26.11 -9.92 7.56
C GLU A 376 -26.05 -10.71 8.88
N SER A 377 -24.87 -11.25 9.21
CA SER A 377 -24.60 -11.94 10.48
C SER A 377 -24.25 -10.98 11.62
N ILE A 378 -24.13 -9.68 11.36
CA ILE A 378 -23.84 -8.66 12.37
C ILE A 378 -25.15 -8.14 12.95
N PRO A 379 -25.28 -8.01 14.30
CA PRO A 379 -26.48 -7.47 14.92
C PRO A 379 -26.81 -6.05 14.42
N GLU A 380 -28.07 -5.79 14.12
CA GLU A 380 -28.55 -4.49 13.61
C GLU A 380 -28.23 -3.33 14.55
N SER A 381 -28.27 -3.57 15.87
CA SER A 381 -27.89 -2.59 16.88
C SER A 381 -26.43 -2.12 16.75
N LEU A 382 -25.54 -3.01 16.30
CA LEU A 382 -24.13 -2.69 16.04
C LEU A 382 -23.98 -1.95 14.71
N SER A 383 -24.67 -2.36 13.65
CA SER A 383 -24.62 -1.68 12.36
C SER A 383 -25.15 -0.25 12.46
N SER A 384 -26.22 -0.03 13.23
CA SER A 384 -26.79 1.29 13.51
C SER A 384 -25.84 2.18 14.32
N SER A 385 -25.19 1.64 15.34
CA SER A 385 -24.25 2.38 16.21
C SER A 385 -22.96 2.81 15.50
N LEU A 386 -22.63 2.15 14.40
CA LEU A 386 -21.45 2.44 13.59
C LEU A 386 -21.69 3.57 12.58
N GLY A 387 -22.92 4.10 12.49
CA GLY A 387 -23.28 5.07 11.45
C GLY A 387 -23.24 4.48 10.05
N LEU A 388 -23.31 3.14 9.95
CA LEU A 388 -23.21 2.38 8.72
C LEU A 388 -24.55 2.33 7.94
N GLN A 389 -25.58 3.03 8.42
CA GLN A 389 -26.85 3.20 7.73
C GLN A 389 -26.72 4.34 6.72
N GLY A 390 -26.58 4.01 5.46
CA GLY A 390 -26.55 4.98 4.39
C GLY A 390 -25.44 4.64 3.39
N ASP A 391 -25.67 5.01 2.20
CA ASP A 391 -24.93 4.81 0.97
C ASP A 391 -23.41 4.63 1.08
N TRP A 392 -22.98 3.44 1.50
CA TRP A 392 -21.57 3.00 1.52
C TRP A 392 -21.02 2.78 0.11
N THR A 393 -21.85 3.05 -0.89
CA THR A 393 -21.56 2.87 -2.31
C THR A 393 -20.57 3.88 -2.87
N HIS A 394 -20.01 4.78 -2.05
CA HIS A 394 -18.96 5.71 -2.52
C HIS A 394 -17.69 5.02 -3.05
N THR A 395 -17.53 3.72 -2.80
CA THR A 395 -16.55 2.90 -3.51
C THR A 395 -17.10 2.32 -4.83
N GLN A 396 -18.41 2.39 -5.08
CA GLN A 396 -19.04 1.86 -6.31
C GLN A 396 -19.00 2.82 -7.50
N SER A 397 -18.72 4.10 -7.32
CA SER A 397 -18.71 5.07 -8.44
C SER A 397 -17.52 4.92 -9.42
N PHE A 398 -16.72 3.88 -9.28
CA PHE A 398 -15.74 3.48 -10.30
C PHE A 398 -16.29 2.54 -11.37
N GLN A 399 -17.57 2.27 -11.40
CA GLN A 399 -18.18 1.65 -12.56
C GLN A 399 -18.42 2.74 -13.61
N SER A 400 -17.53 2.75 -14.61
CA SER A 400 -17.68 3.41 -15.91
C SER A 400 -18.17 4.86 -15.86
N SER A 401 -17.26 5.81 -15.74
CA SER A 401 -17.47 7.05 -16.48
C SER A 401 -17.54 6.64 -17.96
N PRO A 402 -18.58 7.02 -18.71
CA PRO A 402 -18.60 6.76 -20.14
C PRO A 402 -17.38 7.46 -20.72
N GLU A 403 -16.63 6.73 -21.52
CA GLU A 403 -15.61 7.31 -22.39
C GLU A 403 -16.21 8.57 -23.02
N THR A 404 -15.67 9.73 -22.70
CA THR A 404 -15.98 10.94 -23.44
C THR A 404 -15.54 10.67 -24.84
N SER A 405 -16.51 10.37 -25.69
CA SER A 405 -16.34 10.31 -27.13
C SER A 405 -15.62 11.58 -27.56
N SER A 406 -14.35 11.45 -27.89
CA SER A 406 -13.62 12.47 -28.60
C SER A 406 -14.35 12.74 -29.91
N SER A 407 -15.06 13.86 -29.96
CA SER A 407 -15.56 14.43 -31.20
C SER A 407 -14.36 14.72 -32.08
N GLU A 408 -14.25 14.00 -33.17
CA GLU A 408 -13.35 14.30 -34.27
C GLU A 408 -13.60 15.72 -34.78
N PRO A 409 -12.58 16.56 -35.02
CA PRO A 409 -12.74 17.72 -35.83
C PRO A 409 -12.71 17.31 -37.30
N THR A 410 -13.82 17.55 -37.96
CA THR A 410 -14.01 17.44 -39.40
C THR A 410 -12.95 18.24 -40.18
N GLY A 411 -12.35 17.56 -41.10
CA GLY A 411 -11.76 17.85 -42.36
C GLY A 411 -11.17 19.22 -42.68
N HIS A 412 -9.92 19.19 -43.07
CA HIS A 412 -9.45 19.92 -44.27
C HIS A 412 -8.37 19.10 -44.96
N SER A 413 -8.68 18.72 -46.19
CA SER A 413 -7.81 18.14 -47.19
C SER A 413 -6.65 19.13 -47.56
N ASN A 414 -5.43 18.63 -47.56
CA ASN A 414 -4.44 19.09 -48.53
C ASN A 414 -3.41 18.00 -48.84
N SER A 415 -3.35 17.73 -50.11
CA SER A 415 -2.42 16.86 -50.80
C SER A 415 -0.98 17.40 -50.74
N ALA A 416 0.00 16.52 -50.53
CA ALA A 416 1.27 16.56 -51.27
C ALA A 416 2.24 15.44 -50.89
N THR A 417 2.53 14.62 -51.88
CA THR A 417 3.82 14.02 -52.29
C THR A 417 4.66 13.23 -51.25
N GLN A 418 4.73 11.94 -51.53
CA GLN A 418 5.81 11.03 -51.11
C GLN A 418 7.15 11.43 -51.75
N PRO A 419 8.26 11.06 -51.12
CA PRO A 419 9.34 10.44 -51.85
C PRO A 419 9.81 9.10 -51.26
N THR A 420 10.01 8.25 -52.18
CA THR A 420 10.61 6.94 -52.33
C THR A 420 11.77 6.56 -51.39
N SER A 421 11.68 5.32 -51.00
CA SER A 421 12.65 4.43 -50.35
C SER A 421 14.01 4.32 -51.07
N ARG A 422 15.07 4.14 -50.29
CA ARG A 422 16.25 3.34 -50.69
C ARG A 422 16.65 2.40 -49.56
N LEU A 423 16.58 1.11 -49.88
CA LEU A 423 17.22 0.02 -49.16
C LEU A 423 18.75 0.17 -49.22
N LEU A 424 19.42 -0.05 -48.11
CA LEU A 424 20.83 -0.44 -48.08
C LEU A 424 21.01 -1.66 -47.20
N THR A 425 21.51 -2.70 -47.76
CA THR A 425 21.92 -3.99 -47.19
C THR A 425 23.20 -3.86 -46.37
N PRO A 426 23.41 -4.71 -45.34
CA PRO A 426 24.61 -4.70 -44.53
C PRO A 426 25.68 -5.64 -45.12
N THR A 427 26.91 -5.17 -45.13
CA THR A 427 28.12 -6.01 -45.39
C THR A 427 28.70 -6.51 -44.07
N SER A 428 29.01 -7.80 -44.08
CA SER A 428 29.75 -8.57 -43.09
C SER A 428 31.19 -8.11 -42.93
N GLY A 429 31.67 -8.08 -41.69
CA GLY A 429 33.10 -7.90 -41.37
C GLY A 429 33.46 -8.55 -40.07
N THR A 430 34.03 -9.72 -40.16
CA THR A 430 34.71 -10.50 -39.12
C THR A 430 36.03 -9.85 -38.72
N THR A 431 36.31 -9.75 -37.40
CA THR A 431 37.67 -9.96 -36.83
C THR A 431 37.59 -10.12 -35.32
N LYS A 432 38.11 -11.29 -34.87
CA LYS A 432 38.62 -11.49 -33.49
C LYS A 432 40.03 -10.88 -33.40
N PRO A 433 40.51 -10.49 -32.21
CA PRO A 433 41.52 -11.33 -31.57
C PRO A 433 41.43 -11.48 -30.04
N ASN A 434 42.00 -12.59 -29.62
CA ASN A 434 42.49 -13.06 -28.34
C ASN A 434 43.09 -12.00 -27.38
N GLY A 435 42.88 -12.26 -26.07
CA GLY A 435 43.64 -11.61 -24.99
C GLY A 435 43.28 -12.15 -23.63
N SER A 436 43.88 -13.26 -23.24
CA SER A 436 43.93 -13.80 -21.88
C SER A 436 44.65 -12.86 -20.93
N GLN A 437 44.05 -12.52 -19.78
CA GLN A 437 44.85 -12.17 -18.59
C GLN A 437 44.11 -12.62 -17.31
N GLN A 438 44.82 -13.52 -16.59
CA GLN A 438 44.63 -13.87 -15.20
C GLN A 438 44.82 -12.64 -14.31
N VAL A 439 43.94 -12.40 -13.33
CA VAL A 439 44.30 -11.67 -12.12
C VAL A 439 43.74 -12.36 -10.87
N ARG A 440 44.64 -12.49 -9.94
CA ARG A 440 44.68 -13.15 -8.64
C ARG A 440 43.58 -12.73 -7.68
N ARG A 441 43.24 -13.70 -6.83
CA ARG A 441 42.54 -13.51 -5.54
C ARG A 441 43.39 -12.63 -4.59
N LEU A 442 42.73 -11.73 -3.94
CA LEU A 442 42.89 -11.41 -2.53
C LEU A 442 41.50 -11.20 -1.96
#